data_c572d7ca8c1d9371d350f64ddb60c8b6
#
_entry.id   c572d7ca8c1d9371d350f64ddb60c8b6
#
_cell.length_a   1.000
_cell.length_b   1.000
_cell.length_c   1.000
_cell.angle_alpha   90.00
_cell.angle_beta   90.00
_cell.angle_gamma   90.00
#
_symmetry.space_group_name_H-M   'P 1'
#
loop_
_entity.id
_entity.type
_entity.pdbx_description
1 polymer ?
#
loop_
_entity_poly.entity_id
_entity_poly.type
_entity_poly.pdbx_seq_one_letter_code
_entity_poly.pdbx_strand_id
1 'polypeptide(L)'
;MFNPTQVVIEAFVRELRTMYVHTYSVLEPIYPDVIAFIGRAAMENIANSDAPYHNAEHTMMVTLVGQEILRGKHIREGGVSPRDWLHFISSLLCHDIGYVRGVCSGDGNARYVCNEQGDLVELADGATDASMTPYHVSRSKVFVRERFGRAQIVHFDTLAIERNIEHTRFPVPNDETHANTADYPGLVRAADLIGQLADVNYPRKISALFAEFNEIGANEKLGYRSPADLRAKYPEFFWTAVSPYIRDGLRYLSVTQEGKLWISNLYAHVFSQEHDHRLADLRS
;
A
#
# COMPACT_ATOMS: atom_id res chain seq x y z
N MET A 1 19.13 24.03 1.21
CA MET A 1 18.99 23.57 -0.19
C MET A 1 17.55 23.17 -0.39
N PHE A 2 16.91 23.53 -1.50
CA PHE A 2 15.55 23.11 -1.82
C PHE A 2 15.54 21.60 -2.14
N ASN A 3 14.70 20.84 -1.44
CA ASN A 3 14.52 19.39 -1.66
C ASN A 3 13.05 19.10 -2.03
N PRO A 4 12.74 18.83 -3.31
CA PRO A 4 11.38 18.57 -3.76
C PRO A 4 10.72 17.39 -3.02
N THR A 5 11.46 16.31 -2.79
CA THR A 5 10.95 15.13 -2.07
C THR A 5 10.50 15.51 -0.66
N GLN A 6 11.29 16.29 0.07
CA GLN A 6 10.91 16.75 1.41
C GLN A 6 9.65 17.63 1.39
N VAL A 7 9.49 18.48 0.39
CA VAL A 7 8.29 19.34 0.24
C VAL A 7 7.04 18.46 0.08
N VAL A 8 7.12 17.41 -0.75
CA VAL A 8 6.02 16.48 -0.97
C VAL A 8 5.70 15.69 0.30
N ILE A 9 6.70 15.15 0.99
CA ILE A 9 6.54 14.42 2.26
C ILE A 9 5.85 15.32 3.30
N GLU A 10 6.28 16.56 3.48
CA GLU A 10 5.68 17.48 4.46
C GLU A 10 4.23 17.87 4.09
N ALA A 11 3.93 18.03 2.80
CA ALA A 11 2.56 18.28 2.35
C ALA A 11 1.64 17.07 2.64
N PHE A 12 2.11 15.86 2.34
CA PHE A 12 1.38 14.61 2.60
C PHE A 12 1.14 14.41 4.11
N VAL A 13 2.17 14.55 4.92
CA VAL A 13 2.05 14.40 6.39
C VAL A 13 1.09 15.43 6.99
N ARG A 14 1.09 16.65 6.46
CA ARG A 14 0.14 17.70 6.87
C ARG A 14 -1.30 17.29 6.55
N GLU A 15 -1.53 16.68 5.39
CA GLU A 15 -2.85 16.18 5.01
C GLU A 15 -3.35 15.11 5.98
N LEU A 16 -2.49 14.15 6.35
CA LEU A 16 -2.84 13.11 7.33
C LEU A 16 -3.24 13.71 8.70
N ARG A 17 -2.47 14.70 9.18
CA ARG A 17 -2.80 15.42 10.42
C ARG A 17 -4.13 16.17 10.32
N THR A 18 -4.34 16.88 9.23
CA THR A 18 -5.55 17.67 8.99
C THR A 18 -6.78 16.79 9.01
N MET A 19 -6.74 15.66 8.34
CA MET A 19 -7.86 14.73 8.31
C MET A 19 -8.16 14.10 9.68
N TYR A 20 -7.12 13.75 10.45
CA TYR A 20 -7.32 13.29 11.82
C TYR A 20 -8.05 14.35 12.66
N VAL A 21 -7.57 15.61 12.62
CA VAL A 21 -8.16 16.72 13.37
C VAL A 21 -9.60 17.00 12.91
N HIS A 22 -9.89 16.94 11.62
CA HIS A 22 -11.24 17.08 11.10
C HIS A 22 -12.19 15.99 11.58
N THR A 23 -11.68 14.77 11.80
CA THR A 23 -12.49 13.62 12.22
C THR A 23 -12.71 13.60 13.73
N TYR A 24 -11.67 13.87 14.51
CA TYR A 24 -11.66 13.66 15.95
C TYR A 24 -11.48 14.94 16.80
N SER A 25 -11.24 16.08 16.15
CA SER A 25 -11.00 17.36 16.83
C SER A 25 -9.86 17.26 17.86
N VAL A 26 -10.15 17.44 19.13
CA VAL A 26 -9.17 17.43 20.24
C VAL A 26 -9.03 16.06 20.93
N LEU A 27 -9.71 15.02 20.46
CA LEU A 27 -9.59 13.68 21.02
C LEU A 27 -8.19 13.13 20.72
N GLU A 28 -7.55 12.57 21.77
CA GLU A 28 -6.20 12.02 21.71
C GLU A 28 -5.22 12.96 20.97
N PRO A 29 -4.96 14.15 21.55
CA PRO A 29 -4.31 15.26 20.83
C PRO A 29 -2.87 14.98 20.40
N ILE A 30 -2.24 13.91 20.91
CA ILE A 30 -0.90 13.47 20.50
C ILE A 30 -0.90 12.63 19.21
N TYR A 31 -2.01 11.99 18.85
CA TYR A 31 -2.05 11.05 17.72
C TYR A 31 -1.75 11.69 16.35
N PRO A 32 -2.20 12.92 16.05
CA PRO A 32 -1.78 13.60 14.81
C PRO A 32 -0.27 13.75 14.69
N ASP A 33 0.42 14.00 15.81
CA ASP A 33 1.88 14.15 15.83
C ASP A 33 2.58 12.80 15.71
N VAL A 34 2.03 11.73 16.29
CA VAL A 34 2.51 10.36 16.12
C VAL A 34 2.37 9.92 14.67
N ILE A 35 1.20 10.13 14.04
CA ILE A 35 0.96 9.84 12.62
C ILE A 35 1.98 10.61 11.75
N ALA A 36 2.20 11.88 12.04
CA ALA A 36 3.16 12.70 11.33
C ALA A 36 4.60 12.19 11.47
N PHE A 37 4.99 11.77 12.66
CA PHE A 37 6.31 11.18 12.92
C PHE A 37 6.51 9.88 12.14
N ILE A 38 5.53 8.95 12.20
CA ILE A 38 5.58 7.68 11.47
C ILE A 38 5.60 7.94 9.97
N GLY A 39 4.75 8.87 9.48
CA GLY A 39 4.68 9.24 8.07
C GLY A 39 6.00 9.77 7.54
N ARG A 40 6.68 10.67 8.26
CA ARG A 40 8.03 11.13 7.87
C ARG A 40 9.02 9.98 7.85
N ALA A 41 9.08 9.21 8.94
CA ALA A 41 10.03 8.11 9.05
C ALA A 41 9.84 7.07 7.93
N ALA A 42 8.60 6.71 7.59
CA ALA A 42 8.30 5.78 6.51
C ALA A 42 8.67 6.39 5.14
N MET A 43 8.18 7.59 4.85
CA MET A 43 8.38 8.24 3.55
C MET A 43 9.84 8.58 3.26
N GLU A 44 10.62 9.01 4.26
CA GLU A 44 12.05 9.25 4.09
C GLU A 44 12.83 7.97 3.78
N ASN A 45 12.46 6.83 4.36
CA ASN A 45 13.06 5.54 4.03
C ASN A 45 12.65 5.09 2.63
N ILE A 46 11.35 5.08 2.32
CA ILE A 46 10.83 4.63 1.01
C ILE A 46 11.35 5.52 -0.13
N ALA A 47 11.58 6.81 0.10
CA ALA A 47 12.15 7.72 -0.90
C ALA A 47 13.59 7.37 -1.31
N ASN A 48 14.28 6.51 -0.55
CA ASN A 48 15.61 5.99 -0.91
C ASN A 48 15.52 4.66 -1.67
N SER A 49 14.34 4.08 -1.84
CA SER A 49 14.16 2.86 -2.61
C SER A 49 14.43 3.08 -4.10
N ASP A 50 15.07 2.10 -4.72
CA ASP A 50 15.26 2.02 -6.18
C ASP A 50 14.24 1.08 -6.86
N ALA A 51 13.20 0.62 -6.14
CA ALA A 51 12.07 -0.11 -6.73
C ALA A 51 11.31 0.81 -7.70
N PRO A 52 11.15 0.40 -8.97
CA PRO A 52 10.55 1.27 -9.99
C PRO A 52 9.09 1.65 -9.72
N TYR A 53 8.29 0.74 -9.13
CA TYR A 53 6.86 0.93 -8.91
C TYR A 53 6.52 1.14 -7.43
N HIS A 54 7.01 0.27 -6.52
CA HIS A 54 6.73 0.35 -5.07
C HIS A 54 7.61 1.43 -4.42
N ASN A 55 7.18 2.68 -4.57
CA ASN A 55 7.90 3.89 -4.16
C ASN A 55 7.03 4.79 -3.26
N ALA A 56 7.55 5.96 -2.91
CA ALA A 56 6.86 6.91 -2.04
C ALA A 56 5.48 7.35 -2.59
N GLU A 57 5.34 7.52 -3.91
CA GLU A 57 4.07 7.91 -4.53
C GLU A 57 3.00 6.82 -4.35
N HIS A 58 3.35 5.54 -4.54
CA HIS A 58 2.45 4.42 -4.29
C HIS A 58 1.96 4.43 -2.83
N THR A 59 2.87 4.50 -1.87
CA THR A 59 2.51 4.51 -0.44
C THR A 59 1.62 5.70 -0.06
N MET A 60 1.85 6.88 -0.65
CA MET A 60 0.99 8.05 -0.46
C MET A 60 -0.43 7.79 -0.97
N MET A 61 -0.59 7.26 -2.20
CA MET A 61 -1.90 6.95 -2.79
C MET A 61 -2.67 5.93 -1.95
N VAL A 62 -2.02 4.85 -1.56
CA VAL A 62 -2.59 3.80 -0.69
C VAL A 62 -3.06 4.39 0.65
N THR A 63 -2.23 5.22 1.29
CA THR A 63 -2.57 5.82 2.59
C THR A 63 -3.75 6.80 2.47
N LEU A 64 -3.81 7.62 1.42
CA LEU A 64 -4.92 8.55 1.19
C LEU A 64 -6.24 7.81 0.93
N VAL A 65 -6.22 6.75 0.13
CA VAL A 65 -7.39 5.88 -0.08
C VAL A 65 -7.86 5.27 1.23
N GLY A 66 -6.92 4.72 2.01
CA GLY A 66 -7.26 4.10 3.29
C GLY A 66 -7.85 5.10 4.28
N GLN A 67 -7.34 6.33 4.31
CA GLN A 67 -7.88 7.41 5.11
C GLN A 67 -9.35 7.72 4.75
N GLU A 68 -9.68 7.75 3.45
CA GLU A 68 -11.05 7.95 2.98
C GLU A 68 -11.95 6.73 3.26
N ILE A 69 -11.43 5.51 3.19
CA ILE A 69 -12.15 4.30 3.61
C ILE A 69 -12.55 4.40 5.09
N LEU A 70 -11.61 4.74 5.97
CA LEU A 70 -11.90 4.89 7.41
C LEU A 70 -12.89 6.02 7.69
N ARG A 71 -12.73 7.16 7.01
CA ARG A 71 -13.64 8.28 7.11
C ARG A 71 -15.06 7.88 6.71
N GLY A 72 -15.19 7.21 5.57
CA GLY A 72 -16.49 6.70 5.11
C GLY A 72 -17.11 5.67 6.06
N LYS A 73 -16.29 4.76 6.63
CA LYS A 73 -16.73 3.82 7.66
C LYS A 73 -17.21 4.55 8.92
N HIS A 74 -16.46 5.53 9.39
CA HIS A 74 -16.82 6.33 10.56
C HIS A 74 -18.13 7.10 10.38
N ILE A 75 -18.32 7.72 9.21
CA ILE A 75 -19.57 8.45 8.87
C ILE A 75 -20.75 7.50 8.77
N ARG A 76 -20.57 6.33 8.15
CA ARG A 76 -21.66 5.40 7.85
C ARG A 76 -22.11 4.57 9.05
N GLU A 77 -21.15 4.08 9.85
CA GLU A 77 -21.39 3.10 10.92
C GLU A 77 -21.04 3.62 12.30
N GLY A 78 -20.25 4.69 12.38
CA GLY A 78 -19.62 5.11 13.63
C GLY A 78 -18.54 4.13 14.09
N GLY A 79 -18.08 4.27 15.33
CA GLY A 79 -17.27 3.28 16.04
C GLY A 79 -15.80 3.17 15.60
N VAL A 80 -15.32 3.94 14.64
CA VAL A 80 -13.88 4.04 14.36
C VAL A 80 -13.27 4.95 15.42
N SER A 81 -12.52 4.36 16.36
CA SER A 81 -11.87 5.12 17.42
C SER A 81 -10.61 5.86 16.93
N PRO A 82 -10.14 6.91 17.63
CA PRO A 82 -8.84 7.53 17.36
C PRO A 82 -7.70 6.53 17.33
N ARG A 83 -7.74 5.50 18.17
CA ARG A 83 -6.74 4.44 18.24
C ARG A 83 -6.78 3.54 17.00
N ASP A 84 -7.97 3.17 16.53
CA ASP A 84 -8.12 2.40 15.29
C ASP A 84 -7.57 3.17 14.10
N TRP A 85 -7.86 4.48 14.04
CA TRP A 85 -7.32 5.36 13.01
C TRP A 85 -5.80 5.40 13.02
N LEU A 86 -5.20 5.59 14.21
CA LEU A 86 -3.75 5.60 14.37
C LEU A 86 -3.12 4.31 13.85
N HIS A 87 -3.63 3.13 14.26
CA HIS A 87 -3.08 1.85 13.84
C HIS A 87 -3.27 1.60 12.35
N PHE A 88 -4.43 1.93 11.82
CA PHE A 88 -4.75 1.72 10.41
C PHE A 88 -3.86 2.58 9.49
N ILE A 89 -3.75 3.87 9.77
CA ILE A 89 -2.88 4.76 8.98
C ILE A 89 -1.41 4.37 9.13
N SER A 90 -0.96 3.99 10.32
CA SER A 90 0.41 3.50 10.53
C SER A 90 0.70 2.22 9.74
N SER A 91 -0.30 1.33 9.61
CA SER A 91 -0.17 0.11 8.80
C SER A 91 0.05 0.44 7.33
N LEU A 92 -0.74 1.38 6.78
CA LEU A 92 -0.61 1.79 5.38
C LEU A 92 0.70 2.53 5.09
N LEU A 93 1.14 3.37 6.03
CA LEU A 93 2.44 4.06 5.93
C LEU A 93 3.63 3.09 5.88
N CYS A 94 3.50 1.94 6.54
CA CYS A 94 4.60 0.98 6.70
C CYS A 94 4.45 -0.29 5.86
N HIS A 95 3.35 -0.50 5.10
CA HIS A 95 3.07 -1.80 4.47
C HIS A 95 4.16 -2.22 3.48
N ASP A 96 4.75 -1.28 2.75
CA ASP A 96 5.75 -1.51 1.71
C ASP A 96 7.19 -1.11 2.10
N ILE A 97 7.40 -0.66 3.34
CA ILE A 97 8.75 -0.24 3.75
C ILE A 97 9.76 -1.39 3.68
N GLY A 98 9.27 -2.62 3.72
CA GLY A 98 10.07 -3.82 3.59
C GLY A 98 10.74 -4.03 2.24
N TYR A 99 10.35 -3.29 1.21
CA TYR A 99 11.10 -3.24 -0.04
C TYR A 99 12.49 -2.64 0.16
N VAL A 100 12.62 -1.62 1.01
CA VAL A 100 13.89 -0.89 1.20
C VAL A 100 14.97 -1.79 1.79
N ARG A 101 16.07 -1.96 1.08
CA ARG A 101 17.27 -2.64 1.60
C ARG A 101 17.93 -1.79 2.68
N GLY A 102 18.37 -2.44 3.75
CA GLY A 102 18.97 -1.75 4.91
C GLY A 102 17.95 -1.23 5.93
N VAL A 103 16.65 -1.48 5.76
CA VAL A 103 15.60 -1.00 6.67
C VAL A 103 15.48 -1.85 7.94
N CYS A 104 15.78 -3.15 7.87
CA CYS A 104 15.81 -4.05 9.02
C CYS A 104 17.20 -4.06 9.68
N SER A 105 17.25 -4.18 11.00
CA SER A 105 18.51 -4.13 11.76
C SER A 105 19.50 -5.26 11.44
N GLY A 106 19.00 -6.39 10.90
CA GLY A 106 19.82 -7.52 10.45
C GLY A 106 20.36 -7.40 9.03
N ASP A 107 19.98 -6.34 8.28
CA ASP A 107 20.46 -6.13 6.93
C ASP A 107 21.93 -5.68 6.90
N GLY A 108 22.73 -6.24 5.99
CA GLY A 108 24.13 -5.83 5.80
C GLY A 108 24.94 -6.85 5.01
N ASN A 109 26.08 -6.43 4.48
CA ASN A 109 27.01 -7.27 3.73
C ASN A 109 26.34 -8.04 2.56
N ALA A 110 25.50 -7.35 1.78
CA ALA A 110 24.70 -7.90 0.69
C ALA A 110 23.70 -9.02 1.11
N ARG A 111 23.42 -9.15 2.40
CA ARG A 111 22.45 -10.08 2.96
C ARG A 111 21.35 -9.32 3.66
N TYR A 112 20.10 -9.74 3.48
CA TYR A 112 18.92 -9.01 3.91
C TYR A 112 17.94 -9.92 4.63
N VAL A 113 17.35 -9.43 5.72
CA VAL A 113 16.31 -10.14 6.46
C VAL A 113 15.16 -10.48 5.49
N CYS A 114 14.71 -11.74 5.48
CA CYS A 114 13.66 -12.20 4.58
C CYS A 114 12.36 -12.65 5.28
N ASN A 115 12.41 -12.84 6.61
CA ASN A 115 11.24 -13.23 7.40
C ASN A 115 11.32 -12.73 8.84
N GLU A 116 10.28 -12.99 9.62
CA GLU A 116 10.21 -12.55 11.03
C GLU A 116 11.10 -13.34 11.98
N GLN A 117 11.70 -14.45 11.53
CA GLN A 117 12.69 -15.26 12.28
C GLN A 117 14.10 -14.68 12.16
N GLY A 118 14.32 -13.74 11.25
CA GLY A 118 15.62 -13.11 11.01
C GLY A 118 16.52 -13.89 10.05
N ASP A 119 15.93 -14.82 9.28
CA ASP A 119 16.67 -15.48 8.20
C ASP A 119 17.10 -14.47 7.15
N LEU A 120 18.22 -14.73 6.50
CA LEU A 120 18.83 -13.80 5.54
C LEU A 120 18.79 -14.38 4.12
N VAL A 121 18.56 -13.52 3.15
CA VAL A 121 18.67 -13.80 1.71
C VAL A 121 19.79 -12.97 1.10
N GLU A 122 20.51 -13.54 0.14
CA GLU A 122 21.44 -12.83 -0.72
C GLU A 122 20.73 -12.47 -2.03
N LEU A 123 20.94 -11.25 -2.50
CA LEU A 123 20.41 -10.81 -3.78
C LEU A 123 21.47 -10.91 -4.87
N ALA A 124 21.02 -11.06 -6.12
CA ALA A 124 21.90 -11.02 -7.28
C ALA A 124 22.59 -9.65 -7.41
N ASP A 125 23.80 -9.62 -7.98
CA ASP A 125 24.51 -8.38 -8.29
C ASP A 125 23.66 -7.51 -9.24
N GLY A 126 23.52 -6.23 -8.88
CA GLY A 126 22.72 -5.27 -9.64
C GLY A 126 21.20 -5.35 -9.41
N ALA A 127 20.75 -6.21 -8.49
CA ALA A 127 19.34 -6.27 -8.10
C ALA A 127 18.88 -4.95 -7.49
N THR A 128 17.64 -4.55 -7.80
CA THR A 128 16.96 -3.41 -7.17
C THR A 128 16.19 -3.84 -5.92
N ASP A 129 15.58 -2.89 -5.23
CA ASP A 129 14.68 -3.17 -4.11
C ASP A 129 13.45 -4.00 -4.54
N ALA A 130 13.10 -4.05 -5.83
CA ALA A 130 12.05 -4.91 -6.36
C ALA A 130 12.30 -6.40 -6.09
N SER A 131 13.57 -6.84 -5.98
CA SER A 131 13.93 -8.20 -5.55
C SER A 131 13.42 -8.57 -4.16
N MET A 132 13.03 -7.59 -3.34
CA MET A 132 12.43 -7.81 -2.02
C MET A 132 10.93 -8.15 -2.09
N THR A 133 10.29 -8.14 -3.26
CA THR A 133 8.86 -8.47 -3.44
C THR A 133 8.42 -9.73 -2.69
N PRO A 134 9.15 -10.87 -2.68
CA PRO A 134 8.70 -12.05 -1.95
C PRO A 134 8.75 -11.88 -0.42
N TYR A 135 9.48 -10.89 0.09
CA TYR A 135 9.83 -10.74 1.50
C TYR A 135 9.27 -9.45 2.13
N HIS A 136 8.84 -8.46 1.33
CA HIS A 136 8.53 -7.10 1.79
C HIS A 136 7.50 -7.06 2.93
N VAL A 137 6.44 -7.86 2.88
CA VAL A 137 5.42 -7.90 3.95
C VAL A 137 6.03 -8.33 5.28
N SER A 138 6.79 -9.42 5.30
CA SER A 138 7.48 -9.90 6.52
C SER A 138 8.51 -8.87 7.02
N ARG A 139 9.25 -8.24 6.11
CA ARG A 139 10.22 -7.18 6.42
C ARG A 139 9.55 -5.93 6.98
N SER A 140 8.40 -5.53 6.43
CA SER A 140 7.61 -4.41 6.93
C SER A 140 7.14 -4.64 8.38
N LYS A 141 6.73 -5.85 8.72
CA LYS A 141 6.40 -6.25 10.09
C LYS A 141 7.61 -6.21 11.01
N VAL A 142 8.76 -6.70 10.55
CA VAL A 142 10.04 -6.61 11.30
C VAL A 142 10.39 -5.15 11.56
N PHE A 143 10.34 -4.29 10.55
CA PHE A 143 10.59 -2.85 10.70
C PHE A 143 9.69 -2.21 11.76
N VAL A 144 8.39 -2.46 11.72
CA VAL A 144 7.42 -1.92 12.69
C VAL A 144 7.79 -2.36 14.12
N ARG A 145 8.12 -3.63 14.30
CA ARG A 145 8.51 -4.19 15.59
C ARG A 145 9.81 -3.59 16.12
N GLU A 146 10.82 -3.48 15.26
CA GLU A 146 12.13 -2.94 15.65
C GLU A 146 12.07 -1.44 15.93
N ARG A 147 11.37 -0.69 15.08
CA ARG A 147 11.35 0.77 15.14
C ARG A 147 10.42 1.31 16.21
N PHE A 148 9.25 0.68 16.38
CA PHE A 148 8.19 1.20 17.24
C PHE A 148 7.88 0.30 18.44
N GLY A 149 8.28 -0.97 18.45
CA GLY A 149 7.97 -1.91 19.53
C GLY A 149 8.59 -1.53 20.90
N ARG A 150 9.67 -0.75 20.89
CA ARG A 150 10.30 -0.21 22.11
C ARG A 150 9.94 1.25 22.39
N ALA A 151 9.24 1.89 21.47
CA ALA A 151 8.82 3.27 21.64
C ALA A 151 7.68 3.31 22.66
N GLN A 152 7.80 4.14 23.69
CA GLN A 152 6.74 4.35 24.69
C GLN A 152 5.64 5.25 24.10
N ILE A 153 5.12 4.89 22.94
CA ILE A 153 3.97 5.57 22.33
C ILE A 153 2.73 5.01 23.02
N VAL A 154 2.03 5.88 23.75
CA VAL A 154 0.84 5.49 24.48
C VAL A 154 -0.22 4.90 23.52
N HIS A 155 -0.71 3.72 23.87
CA HIS A 155 -1.74 2.97 23.12
C HIS A 155 -1.34 2.52 21.70
N PHE A 156 -0.04 2.48 21.38
CA PHE A 156 0.45 2.00 20.07
C PHE A 156 0.68 0.49 20.11
N ASP A 157 -0.15 -0.26 19.40
CA ASP A 157 -0.11 -1.72 19.34
C ASP A 157 0.52 -2.19 18.02
N THR A 158 1.80 -2.56 18.08
CA THR A 158 2.53 -3.05 16.90
C THR A 158 1.95 -4.36 16.37
N LEU A 159 1.36 -5.22 17.22
CA LEU A 159 0.75 -6.47 16.77
C LEU A 159 -0.53 -6.21 15.94
N ALA A 160 -1.29 -5.18 16.27
CA ALA A 160 -2.43 -4.77 15.44
C ALA A 160 -1.97 -4.27 14.07
N ILE A 161 -0.88 -3.49 14.03
CA ILE A 161 -0.29 -2.99 12.79
C ILE A 161 0.28 -4.14 11.96
N GLU A 162 1.02 -5.07 12.57
CA GLU A 162 1.57 -6.24 11.89
C GLU A 162 0.48 -7.12 11.28
N ARG A 163 -0.66 -7.32 11.98
CA ARG A 163 -1.81 -8.05 11.42
C ARG A 163 -2.43 -7.34 10.21
N ASN A 164 -2.54 -6.03 10.27
CA ASN A 164 -3.01 -5.24 9.15
C ASN A 164 -2.08 -5.38 7.93
N ILE A 165 -0.77 -5.23 8.15
CA ILE A 165 0.25 -5.35 7.09
C ILE A 165 0.26 -6.76 6.48
N GLU A 166 0.05 -7.83 7.27
CA GLU A 166 -0.03 -9.19 6.73
C GLU A 166 -1.08 -9.33 5.62
N HIS A 167 -2.18 -8.57 5.70
CA HIS A 167 -3.25 -8.64 4.72
C HIS A 167 -2.94 -7.96 3.38
N THR A 168 -1.84 -7.21 3.26
CA THR A 168 -1.35 -6.68 1.97
C THR A 168 -0.57 -7.72 1.16
N ARG A 169 -0.38 -8.93 1.71
CA ARG A 169 0.26 -10.03 0.98
C ARG A 169 -0.52 -10.39 -0.28
N PHE A 170 0.18 -10.40 -1.41
CA PHE A 170 -0.40 -10.73 -2.70
C PHE A 170 0.47 -11.79 -3.43
N PRO A 171 -0.11 -12.82 -4.08
CA PRO A 171 -1.54 -13.17 -4.09
C PRO A 171 -2.10 -13.38 -2.69
N VAL A 172 -3.39 -13.05 -2.51
CA VAL A 172 -4.06 -13.19 -1.21
C VAL A 172 -4.03 -14.66 -0.77
N PRO A 173 -3.51 -14.98 0.43
CA PRO A 173 -3.51 -16.34 0.93
C PRO A 173 -4.93 -16.92 1.03
N ASN A 174 -5.08 -18.18 0.62
CA ASN A 174 -6.37 -18.86 0.64
C ASN A 174 -6.59 -19.56 2.00
N ASP A 175 -6.82 -18.77 3.03
CA ASP A 175 -7.11 -19.24 4.39
C ASP A 175 -8.22 -18.39 5.05
N GLU A 176 -8.74 -18.88 6.18
CA GLU A 176 -9.85 -18.23 6.90
C GLU A 176 -9.46 -16.83 7.43
N THR A 177 -8.21 -16.61 7.77
CA THR A 177 -7.76 -15.32 8.34
C THR A 177 -7.81 -14.20 7.32
N HIS A 178 -7.60 -14.50 6.03
CA HIS A 178 -7.64 -13.56 4.92
C HIS A 178 -9.01 -13.44 4.25
N ALA A 179 -10.02 -14.21 4.69
CA ALA A 179 -11.35 -14.21 4.05
C ALA A 179 -12.15 -12.93 4.34
N ASN A 180 -11.95 -12.29 5.50
CA ASN A 180 -12.71 -11.11 5.90
C ASN A 180 -12.28 -9.87 5.09
N THR A 181 -13.25 -9.12 4.58
CA THR A 181 -13.04 -7.89 3.80
C THR A 181 -13.51 -6.62 4.51
N ALA A 182 -14.23 -6.76 5.65
CA ALA A 182 -14.87 -5.65 6.36
C ALA A 182 -14.15 -5.24 7.65
N ASP A 183 -13.24 -6.08 8.17
CA ASP A 183 -12.39 -5.77 9.30
C ASP A 183 -11.22 -4.86 8.91
N TYR A 184 -10.48 -4.34 9.88
CA TYR A 184 -9.37 -3.42 9.58
C TYR A 184 -8.28 -4.05 8.69
N PRO A 185 -7.82 -5.30 8.91
CA PRO A 185 -6.89 -5.93 7.99
C PRO A 185 -7.41 -6.05 6.55
N GLY A 186 -8.66 -6.47 6.37
CA GLY A 186 -9.31 -6.54 5.05
C GLY A 186 -9.45 -5.16 4.38
N LEU A 187 -9.71 -4.11 5.16
CA LEU A 187 -9.78 -2.74 4.65
C LEU A 187 -8.40 -2.16 4.33
N VAL A 188 -7.32 -2.56 5.03
CA VAL A 188 -5.94 -2.20 4.65
C VAL A 188 -5.59 -2.81 3.29
N ARG A 189 -5.90 -4.09 3.07
CA ARG A 189 -5.76 -4.72 1.75
C ARG A 189 -6.57 -4.01 0.68
N ALA A 190 -7.82 -3.64 0.98
CA ALA A 190 -8.65 -2.90 0.03
C ALA A 190 -8.05 -1.53 -0.31
N ALA A 191 -7.47 -0.84 0.68
CA ALA A 191 -6.79 0.44 0.47
C ALA A 191 -5.58 0.30 -0.45
N ASP A 192 -4.77 -0.74 -0.27
CA ASP A 192 -3.61 -1.03 -1.10
C ASP A 192 -4.03 -1.31 -2.55
N LEU A 193 -4.94 -2.26 -2.77
CA LEU A 193 -5.42 -2.61 -4.11
C LEU A 193 -6.11 -1.43 -4.82
N ILE A 194 -6.95 -0.66 -4.12
CA ILE A 194 -7.62 0.50 -4.71
C ILE A 194 -6.61 1.63 -4.94
N GLY A 195 -5.70 1.90 -4.00
CA GLY A 195 -4.69 2.96 -4.10
C GLY A 195 -3.78 2.76 -5.30
N GLN A 196 -3.41 1.50 -5.58
CA GLN A 196 -2.68 1.13 -6.78
C GLN A 196 -3.51 1.39 -8.04
N LEU A 197 -4.71 0.81 -8.12
CA LEU A 197 -5.46 0.70 -9.38
C LEU A 197 -6.28 1.95 -9.71
N ALA A 198 -6.62 2.77 -8.72
CA ALA A 198 -7.30 4.06 -8.89
C ALA A 198 -6.35 5.25 -9.04
N ASP A 199 -5.03 5.04 -8.94
CA ASP A 199 -4.05 6.08 -9.24
C ASP A 199 -4.22 6.56 -10.68
N VAL A 200 -4.48 7.85 -10.87
CA VAL A 200 -4.69 8.47 -12.18
C VAL A 200 -3.51 8.21 -13.15
N ASN A 201 -2.31 7.99 -12.61
CA ASN A 201 -1.11 7.69 -13.36
C ASN A 201 -0.84 6.18 -13.55
N TYR A 202 -1.69 5.30 -12.98
CA TYR A 202 -1.48 3.85 -13.06
C TYR A 202 -1.21 3.34 -14.49
N PRO A 203 -1.95 3.77 -15.55
CA PRO A 203 -1.67 3.32 -16.91
C PRO A 203 -0.25 3.67 -17.42
N ARG A 204 0.35 4.74 -16.89
CA ARG A 204 1.71 5.16 -17.23
C ARG A 204 2.76 4.39 -16.43
N LYS A 205 2.40 3.87 -15.25
CA LYS A 205 3.28 3.14 -14.34
C LYS A 205 3.36 1.63 -14.64
N ILE A 206 2.56 1.12 -15.58
CA ILE A 206 2.56 -0.32 -15.95
C ILE A 206 3.94 -0.80 -16.40
N SER A 207 4.74 0.05 -17.07
CA SER A 207 6.10 -0.32 -17.48
C SER A 207 7.03 -0.49 -16.27
N ALA A 208 6.87 0.30 -15.23
CA ALA A 208 7.61 0.17 -13.98
C ALA A 208 7.23 -1.12 -13.25
N LEU A 209 5.94 -1.42 -13.15
CA LEU A 209 5.44 -2.67 -12.56
C LEU A 209 5.92 -3.90 -13.35
N PHE A 210 5.91 -3.82 -14.68
CA PHE A 210 6.44 -4.89 -15.53
C PHE A 210 7.94 -5.12 -15.30
N ALA A 211 8.72 -4.07 -15.08
CA ALA A 211 10.14 -4.18 -14.77
C ALA A 211 10.38 -4.90 -13.43
N GLU A 212 9.61 -4.58 -12.40
CA GLU A 212 9.66 -5.29 -11.11
C GLU A 212 9.27 -6.77 -11.24
N PHE A 213 8.20 -7.06 -11.97
CA PHE A 213 7.78 -8.44 -12.23
C PHE A 213 8.83 -9.24 -13.00
N ASN A 214 9.55 -8.57 -13.91
CA ASN A 214 10.65 -9.21 -14.64
C ASN A 214 11.80 -9.60 -13.73
N GLU A 215 12.15 -8.73 -12.78
CA GLU A 215 13.25 -8.96 -11.84
C GLU A 215 13.03 -10.19 -10.95
N ILE A 216 11.79 -10.45 -10.54
CA ILE A 216 11.44 -11.61 -9.71
C ILE A 216 10.95 -12.82 -10.51
N GLY A 217 11.02 -12.78 -11.84
CA GLY A 217 10.56 -13.85 -12.72
C GLY A 217 9.04 -14.06 -12.76
N ALA A 218 8.26 -13.09 -12.29
CA ALA A 218 6.80 -13.15 -12.27
C ALA A 218 6.21 -13.04 -13.68
N ASN A 219 6.82 -12.23 -14.57
CA ASN A 219 6.37 -12.09 -15.94
C ASN A 219 6.37 -13.42 -16.69
N GLU A 220 7.43 -14.23 -16.54
CA GLU A 220 7.54 -15.53 -17.18
C GLU A 220 6.44 -16.48 -16.65
N LYS A 221 6.24 -16.52 -15.33
CA LYS A 221 5.22 -17.37 -14.69
C LYS A 221 3.79 -17.01 -15.09
N LEU A 222 3.52 -15.71 -15.30
CA LEU A 222 2.20 -15.16 -15.67
C LEU A 222 2.00 -15.06 -17.18
N GLY A 223 3.04 -15.34 -17.98
CA GLY A 223 3.00 -15.30 -19.44
C GLY A 223 3.00 -13.88 -20.02
N TYR A 224 3.51 -12.87 -19.29
CA TYR A 224 3.66 -11.51 -19.78
C TYR A 224 4.98 -11.34 -20.52
N ARG A 225 4.94 -10.89 -21.77
CA ARG A 225 6.11 -10.65 -22.65
C ARG A 225 6.44 -9.16 -22.77
N SER A 226 5.48 -8.31 -22.45
CA SER A 226 5.59 -6.86 -22.58
C SER A 226 4.69 -6.12 -21.60
N PRO A 227 4.93 -4.83 -21.33
CA PRO A 227 3.98 -3.98 -20.60
C PRO A 227 2.58 -3.93 -21.24
N ALA A 228 2.50 -4.14 -22.56
CA ALA A 228 1.23 -4.20 -23.29
C ALA A 228 0.40 -5.44 -22.88
N ASP A 229 1.06 -6.59 -22.68
CA ASP A 229 0.37 -7.81 -22.23
C ASP A 229 -0.16 -7.63 -20.80
N LEU A 230 0.64 -7.03 -19.91
CA LEU A 230 0.20 -6.72 -18.56
C LEU A 230 -1.02 -5.78 -18.56
N ARG A 231 -1.01 -4.77 -19.44
CA ARG A 231 -2.15 -3.88 -19.64
C ARG A 231 -3.36 -4.61 -20.19
N ALA A 232 -3.18 -5.47 -21.16
CA ALA A 232 -4.25 -6.24 -21.78
C ALA A 232 -4.96 -7.18 -20.78
N LYS A 233 -4.21 -7.74 -19.83
CA LYS A 233 -4.73 -8.62 -18.79
C LYS A 233 -5.34 -7.87 -17.58
N TYR A 234 -5.25 -6.55 -17.54
CA TYR A 234 -5.72 -5.75 -16.43
C TYR A 234 -7.21 -5.96 -16.09
N PRO A 235 -8.19 -5.98 -17.04
CA PRO A 235 -9.58 -6.23 -16.71
C PRO A 235 -9.81 -7.61 -16.08
N GLU A 236 -9.20 -8.66 -16.63
CA GLU A 236 -9.28 -10.02 -16.08
C GLU A 236 -8.72 -10.06 -14.65
N PHE A 237 -7.55 -9.48 -14.44
CA PHE A 237 -6.93 -9.36 -13.12
C PHE A 237 -7.84 -8.62 -12.13
N PHE A 238 -8.42 -7.50 -12.54
CA PHE A 238 -9.32 -6.72 -11.72
C PHE A 238 -10.53 -7.54 -11.26
N TRP A 239 -11.22 -8.20 -12.19
CA TRP A 239 -12.43 -8.94 -11.85
C TRP A 239 -12.17 -10.22 -11.06
N THR A 240 -11.07 -10.90 -11.31
CA THR A 240 -10.77 -12.21 -10.69
C THR A 240 -9.96 -12.11 -9.40
N ALA A 241 -8.97 -11.22 -9.35
CA ALA A 241 -7.99 -11.16 -8.27
C ALA A 241 -8.18 -9.97 -7.31
N VAL A 242 -8.84 -8.89 -7.76
CA VAL A 242 -8.99 -7.65 -6.96
C VAL A 242 -10.41 -7.45 -6.46
N SER A 243 -11.40 -7.48 -7.36
CA SER A 243 -12.81 -7.19 -7.06
C SER A 243 -13.39 -7.93 -5.85
N PRO A 244 -13.05 -9.22 -5.61
CA PRO A 244 -13.55 -9.94 -4.44
C PRO A 244 -13.14 -9.32 -3.11
N TYR A 245 -11.99 -8.64 -3.05
CA TYR A 245 -11.38 -8.15 -1.82
C TYR A 245 -11.62 -6.67 -1.52
N ILE A 246 -12.16 -5.90 -2.47
CA ILE A 246 -12.30 -4.43 -2.33
C ILE A 246 -13.73 -3.97 -2.07
N ARG A 247 -14.72 -4.86 -2.07
CA ARG A 247 -16.15 -4.52 -2.00
C ARG A 247 -16.51 -3.65 -0.80
N ASP A 248 -16.00 -3.99 0.40
CA ASP A 248 -16.28 -3.21 1.60
C ASP A 248 -15.54 -1.86 1.60
N GLY A 249 -14.32 -1.80 1.06
CA GLY A 249 -13.62 -0.54 0.81
C GLY A 249 -14.42 0.39 -0.10
N LEU A 250 -14.92 -0.11 -1.24
CA LEU A 250 -15.77 0.66 -2.16
C LEU A 250 -17.07 1.13 -1.50
N ARG A 251 -17.69 0.30 -0.64
CA ARG A 251 -18.88 0.66 0.12
C ARG A 251 -18.64 1.88 1.01
N TYR A 252 -17.49 1.98 1.66
CA TYR A 252 -17.13 3.11 2.50
C TYR A 252 -16.71 4.33 1.67
N LEU A 253 -15.91 4.15 0.62
CA LEU A 253 -15.54 5.24 -0.29
C LEU A 253 -16.78 5.91 -0.92
N SER A 254 -17.86 5.16 -1.17
CA SER A 254 -19.09 5.71 -1.76
C SER A 254 -19.79 6.78 -0.89
N VAL A 255 -19.40 6.92 0.37
CA VAL A 255 -20.01 7.84 1.35
C VAL A 255 -19.57 9.28 1.12
N THR A 256 -18.33 9.51 0.69
CA THR A 256 -17.73 10.84 0.53
C THR A 256 -17.57 11.22 -0.95
N GLN A 257 -17.41 12.51 -1.24
CA GLN A 257 -17.15 12.96 -2.62
C GLN A 257 -15.75 12.57 -3.06
N GLU A 258 -14.77 12.71 -2.18
CA GLU A 258 -13.38 12.29 -2.41
C GLU A 258 -13.31 10.78 -2.67
N GLY A 259 -14.02 9.97 -1.87
CA GLY A 259 -14.11 8.54 -2.08
C GLY A 259 -14.74 8.15 -3.42
N LYS A 260 -15.77 8.89 -3.87
CA LYS A 260 -16.38 8.66 -5.20
C LYS A 260 -15.41 8.97 -6.35
N LEU A 261 -14.50 9.92 -6.18
CA LEU A 261 -13.45 10.17 -7.18
C LEU A 261 -12.50 8.97 -7.32
N TRP A 262 -12.09 8.35 -6.21
CA TRP A 262 -11.32 7.11 -6.24
C TRP A 262 -12.05 5.98 -6.96
N ILE A 263 -13.33 5.79 -6.67
CA ILE A 263 -14.19 4.81 -7.35
C ILE A 263 -14.26 5.09 -8.85
N SER A 264 -14.46 6.36 -9.23
CA SER A 264 -14.56 6.77 -10.63
C SER A 264 -13.27 6.50 -11.39
N ASN A 265 -12.10 6.82 -10.81
CA ASN A 265 -10.80 6.55 -11.43
C ASN A 265 -10.57 5.04 -11.62
N LEU A 266 -10.86 4.25 -10.57
CA LEU A 266 -10.72 2.79 -10.60
C LEU A 266 -11.49 2.19 -11.78
N TYR A 267 -12.79 2.47 -11.87
CA TYR A 267 -13.62 1.93 -12.95
C TYR A 267 -13.33 2.55 -14.31
N ALA A 268 -12.89 3.80 -14.38
CA ALA A 268 -12.47 4.41 -15.64
C ALA A 268 -11.29 3.66 -16.25
N HIS A 269 -10.32 3.21 -15.45
CA HIS A 269 -9.21 2.40 -15.94
C HIS A 269 -9.67 1.03 -16.44
N VAL A 270 -10.54 0.34 -15.71
CA VAL A 270 -11.07 -0.98 -16.11
C VAL A 270 -11.83 -0.87 -17.44
N PHE A 271 -12.79 0.05 -17.53
CA PHE A 271 -13.64 0.20 -18.71
C PHE A 271 -12.87 0.70 -19.94
N SER A 272 -11.87 1.57 -19.75
CA SER A 272 -11.00 2.00 -20.82
C SER A 272 -10.28 0.81 -21.47
N GLN A 273 -9.70 -0.08 -20.66
CA GLN A 273 -8.99 -1.25 -21.17
C GLN A 273 -9.94 -2.28 -21.80
N GLU A 274 -11.12 -2.49 -21.24
CA GLU A 274 -12.14 -3.36 -21.85
C GLU A 274 -12.60 -2.82 -23.21
N HIS A 275 -12.74 -1.50 -23.33
CA HIS A 275 -13.16 -0.86 -24.61
C HIS A 275 -12.07 -0.94 -25.66
N ASP A 276 -10.81 -0.68 -25.29
CA ASP A 276 -9.67 -0.78 -26.20
C ASP A 276 -9.52 -2.20 -26.76
N HIS A 277 -9.75 -3.23 -25.95
CA HIS A 277 -9.78 -4.63 -26.40
C HIS A 277 -10.85 -4.89 -27.46
N ARG A 278 -12.09 -4.47 -27.20
CA ARG A 278 -13.20 -4.66 -28.16
C ARG A 278 -12.94 -3.97 -29.49
N LEU A 279 -12.33 -2.78 -29.47
CA LEU A 279 -11.97 -2.06 -30.69
C LEU A 279 -10.83 -2.75 -31.46
N ALA A 280 -9.88 -3.38 -30.77
CA ALA A 280 -8.81 -4.16 -31.42
C ALA A 280 -9.38 -5.42 -32.10
N ASP A 281 -10.28 -6.14 -31.44
CA ASP A 281 -10.94 -7.33 -31.99
C ASP A 281 -11.82 -7.03 -33.22
N LEU A 282 -12.42 -5.83 -33.29
CA LEU A 282 -13.21 -5.40 -34.45
C LEU A 282 -12.36 -4.98 -35.66
N ARG A 283 -11.04 -4.79 -35.47
CA ARG A 283 -10.10 -4.38 -36.52
C ARG A 283 -9.23 -5.54 -37.05
N SER A 284 -9.27 -6.68 -36.37
CA SER A 284 -8.60 -7.94 -36.75
C SER A 284 -9.51 -8.82 -37.60
#